data_a3f8b51626f2cd70e5a1b9b990e9f821
#
_entry.id   a3f8b51626f2cd70e5a1b9b990e9f821
#
_cell.length_a   1.000
_cell.length_b   1.000
_cell.length_c   1.000
_cell.angle_alpha   90.00
_cell.angle_beta   90.00
_cell.angle_gamma   90.00
#
_symmetry.space_group_name_H-M   'P 1'
#
loop_
_entity.id
_entity.type
_entity.pdbx_description
1 polymer ?
#
loop_
_entity_poly.entity_id
_entity_poly.type
_entity_poly.pdbx_seq_one_letter_code
_entity_poly.pdbx_strand_id
1 'polypeptide(L)'
;MNYLKILIPVTTLSLIFVIDYYNKYYKPNTSFENESIFLYVVEDDSIAFRDSISKYLKSEKTFYKVAKRLEYLQNKKTGRFKIAKHIGKNDIVNSLKFNNTPVNVTFNNQERVENLAGRVSKHIYEDSTSLLSAFRDKKFLEENNLNEQNVLSIFIPNSYNIYWNSTPEDFRDRMLAE
;
A
#
# COMPACT_ATOMS: atom_id res chain seq x y z
N MET A 1 -44.31 38.36 4.56
CA MET A 1 -43.50 38.58 3.30
C MET A 1 -42.01 38.83 3.50
N ASN A 2 -41.48 38.77 4.74
CA ASN A 2 -40.03 39.00 5.01
C ASN A 2 -39.20 37.74 5.09
N TYR A 3 -39.78 36.57 5.35
CA TYR A 3 -39.06 35.31 5.51
C TYR A 3 -38.38 34.85 4.19
N LEU A 4 -39.03 35.15 3.03
CA LEU A 4 -38.44 34.76 1.73
C LEU A 4 -37.16 35.55 1.42
N LYS A 5 -37.07 36.81 1.86
CA LYS A 5 -35.89 37.66 1.67
C LYS A 5 -34.70 37.24 2.50
N ILE A 6 -34.90 36.51 3.58
CA ILE A 6 -33.83 35.94 4.44
C ILE A 6 -33.52 34.51 4.02
N LEU A 7 -34.50 33.72 3.60
CA LEU A 7 -34.33 32.33 3.24
C LEU A 7 -33.44 32.15 2.01
N ILE A 8 -33.63 32.99 0.97
CA ILE A 8 -32.83 32.91 -0.27
C ILE A 8 -31.32 33.13 -0.01
N PRO A 9 -30.84 34.17 0.70
CA PRO A 9 -29.41 34.34 0.94
C PRO A 9 -28.83 33.24 1.86
N VAL A 10 -29.60 32.70 2.79
CA VAL A 10 -29.15 31.60 3.66
C VAL A 10 -28.97 30.31 2.86
N THR A 11 -29.91 29.99 1.97
CA THR A 11 -29.81 28.79 1.12
C THR A 11 -28.70 28.91 0.09
N THR A 12 -28.50 30.08 -0.51
CA THR A 12 -27.38 30.29 -1.45
C THR A 12 -26.03 30.20 -0.76
N LEU A 13 -25.90 30.75 0.45
CA LEU A 13 -24.67 30.65 1.23
C LEU A 13 -24.35 29.20 1.60
N SER A 14 -25.34 28.44 2.06
CA SER A 14 -25.18 27.01 2.37
C SER A 14 -24.77 26.20 1.14
N LEU A 15 -25.34 26.49 -0.03
CA LEU A 15 -24.98 25.82 -1.28
C LEU A 15 -23.53 26.10 -1.68
N ILE A 16 -23.06 27.33 -1.52
CA ILE A 16 -21.67 27.71 -1.77
C ILE A 16 -20.73 26.90 -0.87
N PHE A 17 -21.03 26.78 0.42
CA PHE A 17 -20.24 25.97 1.34
C PHE A 17 -20.20 24.49 0.95
N VAL A 18 -21.32 23.92 0.54
CA VAL A 18 -21.41 22.52 0.08
C VAL A 18 -20.56 22.32 -1.18
N ILE A 19 -20.65 23.23 -2.14
CA ILE A 19 -19.86 23.15 -3.38
C ILE A 19 -18.36 23.30 -3.09
N ASP A 20 -17.96 24.24 -2.23
CA ASP A 20 -16.56 24.40 -1.82
C ASP A 20 -16.05 23.14 -1.10
N TYR A 21 -16.82 22.61 -0.17
CA TYR A 21 -16.50 21.38 0.54
C TYR A 21 -16.32 20.19 -0.43
N TYR A 22 -17.25 20.01 -1.37
CA TYR A 22 -17.15 18.99 -2.41
C TYR A 22 -15.88 19.17 -3.26
N ASN A 23 -15.63 20.37 -3.77
CA ASN A 23 -14.46 20.69 -4.60
C ASN A 23 -13.14 20.43 -3.85
N LYS A 24 -13.13 20.71 -2.55
CA LYS A 24 -11.95 20.57 -1.71
C LYS A 24 -11.60 19.11 -1.43
N TYR A 25 -12.56 18.26 -1.17
CA TYR A 25 -12.34 16.91 -0.69
C TYR A 25 -12.67 15.81 -1.70
N TYR A 26 -13.75 15.94 -2.44
CA TYR A 26 -14.31 14.87 -3.26
C TYR A 26 -14.12 15.04 -4.76
N LYS A 27 -13.89 16.26 -5.25
CA LYS A 27 -13.61 16.45 -6.67
C LYS A 27 -12.44 15.58 -7.11
N PRO A 28 -12.58 14.80 -8.21
CA PRO A 28 -11.55 13.89 -8.71
C PRO A 28 -10.18 14.54 -8.89
N ASN A 29 -9.17 13.90 -8.32
CA ASN A 29 -7.78 14.41 -8.34
C ASN A 29 -6.77 13.45 -8.97
N THR A 30 -7.22 12.33 -9.53
CA THR A 30 -6.38 11.38 -10.27
C THR A 30 -6.19 11.80 -11.72
N SER A 31 -5.01 11.56 -12.31
CA SER A 31 -4.60 12.01 -13.65
C SER A 31 -4.25 10.87 -14.61
N PHE A 32 -4.54 9.61 -14.28
CA PHE A 32 -4.24 8.45 -15.11
C PHE A 32 -5.47 7.90 -15.81
N GLU A 33 -5.23 7.15 -16.91
CA GLU A 33 -6.30 6.60 -17.79
C GLU A 33 -6.75 5.19 -17.39
N ASN A 34 -5.89 4.38 -16.75
CA ASN A 34 -6.23 3.04 -16.31
C ASN A 34 -7.32 3.07 -15.23
N GLU A 35 -8.14 2.04 -15.12
CA GLU A 35 -9.17 1.90 -14.07
C GLU A 35 -8.62 2.02 -12.65
N SER A 36 -7.39 1.57 -12.46
CA SER A 36 -6.65 1.72 -11.20
C SER A 36 -5.15 1.62 -11.43
N ILE A 37 -4.39 2.16 -10.50
CA ILE A 37 -2.94 1.97 -10.41
C ILE A 37 -2.57 1.36 -9.07
N PHE A 38 -1.36 0.83 -8.98
CA PHE A 38 -0.74 0.47 -7.72
C PHE A 38 0.38 1.45 -7.38
N LEU A 39 0.28 2.06 -6.20
CA LEU A 39 1.33 2.89 -5.63
C LEU A 39 2.08 2.09 -4.58
N TYR A 40 3.40 2.04 -4.72
CA TYR A 40 4.30 1.43 -3.76
C TYR A 40 4.85 2.52 -2.85
N VAL A 41 4.62 2.37 -1.55
CA VAL A 41 5.10 3.29 -0.52
C VAL A 41 6.17 2.56 0.29
N VAL A 42 7.39 3.03 0.18
CA VAL A 42 8.54 2.59 0.97
C VAL A 42 8.64 3.47 2.22
N GLU A 43 9.38 3.02 3.22
CA GLU A 43 9.54 3.72 4.49
C GLU A 43 9.87 5.20 4.30
N ASP A 44 9.34 5.98 5.16
CA ASP A 44 9.47 7.39 5.58
C ASP A 44 10.25 8.40 4.70
N ASP A 45 10.59 8.04 3.47
CA ASP A 45 11.14 8.96 2.50
C ASP A 45 10.02 9.83 1.90
N SER A 46 9.89 11.04 2.47
CA SER A 46 8.89 12.00 2.01
C SER A 46 9.15 12.49 0.58
N ILE A 47 10.39 12.45 0.12
CA ILE A 47 10.77 12.82 -1.26
C ILE A 47 10.37 11.72 -2.21
N ALA A 48 10.77 10.48 -1.96
CA ALA A 48 10.41 9.33 -2.80
C ALA A 48 8.89 9.13 -2.85
N PHE A 49 8.17 9.29 -1.75
CA PHE A 49 6.71 9.26 -1.74
C PHE A 49 6.11 10.36 -2.63
N ARG A 50 6.63 11.58 -2.50
CA ARG A 50 6.17 12.71 -3.30
C ARG A 50 6.38 12.44 -4.79
N ASP A 51 7.56 12.02 -5.19
CA ASP A 51 7.91 11.75 -6.58
C ASP A 51 7.08 10.60 -7.17
N SER A 52 6.76 9.61 -6.34
CA SER A 52 5.94 8.47 -6.76
C SER A 52 4.47 8.83 -6.97
N ILE A 53 3.87 9.68 -6.10
CA ILE A 53 2.44 10.00 -6.17
C ILE A 53 2.13 11.18 -7.10
N SER A 54 3.03 12.17 -7.19
CA SER A 54 2.78 13.43 -7.92
C SER A 54 2.36 13.23 -9.37
N LYS A 55 2.96 12.27 -10.05
CA LYS A 55 2.66 11.93 -11.45
C LYS A 55 1.24 11.42 -11.68
N TYR A 56 0.56 11.00 -10.62
CA TYR A 56 -0.80 10.47 -10.67
C TYR A 56 -1.86 11.47 -10.19
N LEU A 57 -1.46 12.69 -9.82
CA LEU A 57 -2.35 13.72 -9.28
C LEU A 57 -2.56 14.86 -10.26
N LYS A 58 -3.82 15.31 -10.39
CA LYS A 58 -4.15 16.57 -11.11
C LYS A 58 -3.67 17.80 -10.36
N SER A 59 -3.70 17.77 -9.03
CA SER A 59 -3.26 18.85 -8.16
C SER A 59 -2.60 18.30 -6.90
N GLU A 60 -1.30 18.33 -6.90
CA GLU A 60 -0.45 17.95 -5.79
C GLU A 60 -0.71 18.84 -4.55
N LYS A 61 -0.73 20.16 -4.75
CA LYS A 61 -0.95 21.13 -3.67
C LYS A 61 -2.23 20.85 -2.87
N THR A 62 -3.33 20.53 -3.55
CA THR A 62 -4.61 20.27 -2.88
C THR A 62 -4.64 18.89 -2.21
N PHE A 63 -3.97 17.90 -2.79
CA PHE A 63 -3.79 16.59 -2.17
C PHE A 63 -3.04 16.72 -0.84
N TYR A 64 -1.89 17.40 -0.80
CA TYR A 64 -1.10 17.54 0.43
C TYR A 64 -1.83 18.30 1.53
N LYS A 65 -2.69 19.27 1.19
CA LYS A 65 -3.56 19.93 2.19
C LYS A 65 -4.52 18.94 2.86
N VAL A 66 -5.12 18.05 2.08
CA VAL A 66 -6.04 17.02 2.60
C VAL A 66 -5.28 15.95 3.37
N ALA A 67 -4.15 15.48 2.82
CA ALA A 67 -3.30 14.48 3.47
C ALA A 67 -2.78 14.95 4.84
N LYS A 68 -2.38 16.22 4.95
CA LYS A 68 -1.99 16.84 6.23
C LYS A 68 -3.16 16.89 7.22
N ARG A 69 -4.35 17.33 6.78
CA ARG A 69 -5.54 17.39 7.63
C ARG A 69 -5.97 16.02 8.14
N LEU A 70 -5.82 14.98 7.34
CA LEU A 70 -6.14 13.60 7.72
C LEU A 70 -4.98 12.91 8.44
N GLU A 71 -3.93 13.67 8.82
CA GLU A 71 -2.75 13.18 9.55
C GLU A 71 -2.01 12.03 8.85
N TYR A 72 -2.22 11.87 7.54
CA TYR A 72 -1.59 10.80 6.78
C TYR A 72 -0.08 10.99 6.65
N LEU A 73 0.38 12.24 6.46
CA LEU A 73 1.79 12.53 6.23
C LEU A 73 2.70 12.21 7.42
N GLN A 74 2.14 12.17 8.63
CA GLN A 74 2.85 11.83 9.87
C GLN A 74 2.78 10.33 10.18
N ASN A 75 1.82 9.62 9.58
CA ASN A 75 1.53 8.22 9.84
C ASN A 75 1.43 7.45 8.51
N LYS A 76 2.38 7.70 7.60
CA LYS A 76 2.46 6.96 6.33
C LYS A 76 2.68 5.48 6.62
N LYS A 77 1.95 4.63 5.92
CA LYS A 77 2.13 3.18 5.97
C LYS A 77 2.89 2.73 4.73
N THR A 78 3.85 1.85 4.93
CA THR A 78 4.50 1.15 3.83
C THR A 78 3.56 0.12 3.22
N GLY A 79 3.73 -0.18 1.94
CA GLY A 79 2.92 -1.19 1.27
C GLY A 79 2.60 -0.87 -0.18
N ARG A 80 1.74 -1.71 -0.76
CA ARG A 80 1.23 -1.60 -2.12
C ARG A 80 -0.24 -1.21 -2.08
N PHE A 81 -0.56 0.00 -2.50
CA PHE A 81 -1.91 0.57 -2.38
C PHE A 81 -2.58 0.71 -3.75
N LYS A 82 -3.78 0.16 -3.88
CA LYS A 82 -4.60 0.31 -5.08
C LYS A 82 -5.34 1.65 -5.03
N ILE A 83 -5.14 2.47 -6.06
CA ILE A 83 -5.82 3.77 -6.24
C ILE A 83 -6.69 3.68 -7.49
N ALA A 84 -7.99 3.90 -7.33
CA ALA A 84 -8.93 3.89 -8.44
C ALA A 84 -8.89 5.19 -9.25
N LYS A 85 -9.32 5.12 -10.49
CA LYS A 85 -9.53 6.27 -11.37
C LYS A 85 -10.67 7.15 -10.85
N HIS A 86 -10.60 8.42 -11.14
CA HIS A 86 -11.66 9.43 -10.87
C HIS A 86 -12.06 9.61 -9.39
N ILE A 87 -11.21 9.24 -8.43
CA ILE A 87 -11.47 9.47 -7.01
C ILE A 87 -10.94 10.83 -6.51
N GLY A 88 -11.57 11.32 -5.45
CA GLY A 88 -11.21 12.58 -4.77
C GLY A 88 -9.97 12.46 -3.88
N LYS A 89 -9.51 13.61 -3.39
CA LYS A 89 -8.31 13.67 -2.52
C LYS A 89 -8.50 12.88 -1.23
N ASN A 90 -9.71 12.95 -0.65
CA ASN A 90 -10.05 12.22 0.56
C ASN A 90 -9.98 10.69 0.34
N ASP A 91 -10.51 10.22 -0.78
CA ASP A 91 -10.52 8.79 -1.09
C ASP A 91 -9.13 8.26 -1.45
N ILE A 92 -8.29 9.10 -2.12
CA ILE A 92 -6.88 8.76 -2.34
C ILE A 92 -6.17 8.55 -1.00
N VAL A 93 -6.33 9.49 -0.04
CA VAL A 93 -5.72 9.36 1.29
C VAL A 93 -6.26 8.14 2.05
N ASN A 94 -7.56 7.88 1.99
CA ASN A 94 -8.15 6.69 2.61
C ASN A 94 -7.63 5.40 1.97
N SER A 95 -7.47 5.36 0.65
CA SER A 95 -6.84 4.22 -0.02
C SER A 95 -5.42 3.97 0.50
N LEU A 96 -4.62 5.02 0.68
CA LEU A 96 -3.26 4.91 1.22
C LEU A 96 -3.21 4.56 2.71
N LYS A 97 -4.28 4.78 3.46
CA LYS A 97 -4.36 4.42 4.89
C LYS A 97 -4.81 2.98 5.13
N PHE A 98 -5.71 2.47 4.29
CA PHE A 98 -6.48 1.27 4.62
C PHE A 98 -6.42 0.17 3.55
N ASN A 99 -6.07 0.48 2.30
CA ASN A 99 -6.18 -0.47 1.19
C ASN A 99 -4.82 -1.04 0.79
N ASN A 100 -4.01 -1.49 1.77
CA ASN A 100 -2.81 -2.26 1.44
C ASN A 100 -3.25 -3.55 0.72
N THR A 101 -2.75 -3.75 -0.49
CA THR A 101 -3.18 -4.81 -1.40
C THR A 101 -2.07 -5.84 -1.54
N PRO A 102 -2.32 -7.12 -1.24
CA PRO A 102 -1.30 -8.15 -1.38
C PRO A 102 -0.87 -8.36 -2.84
N VAL A 103 0.33 -8.87 -3.02
CA VAL A 103 0.84 -9.41 -4.29
C VAL A 103 0.64 -10.93 -4.30
N ASN A 104 0.43 -11.49 -5.46
CA ASN A 104 0.41 -12.94 -5.62
C ASN A 104 1.85 -13.43 -5.84
N VAL A 105 2.36 -14.23 -4.91
CA VAL A 105 3.68 -14.86 -4.97
C VAL A 105 3.48 -16.32 -5.32
N THR A 106 3.87 -16.71 -6.54
CA THR A 106 3.76 -18.08 -7.01
C THR A 106 5.13 -18.71 -7.19
N PHE A 107 5.31 -19.89 -6.59
CA PHE A 107 6.50 -20.70 -6.84
C PHE A 107 6.13 -22.19 -6.94
N ASN A 108 6.89 -22.89 -7.76
CA ASN A 108 6.88 -24.34 -7.90
C ASN A 108 7.99 -24.96 -7.02
N ASN A 109 8.17 -26.27 -7.10
CA ASN A 109 9.29 -26.94 -6.44
C ASN A 109 10.61 -26.26 -6.79
N GLN A 110 11.39 -25.96 -5.77
CA GLN A 110 12.73 -25.39 -5.91
C GLN A 110 13.76 -26.43 -5.48
N GLU A 111 14.90 -26.43 -6.14
CA GLU A 111 15.99 -27.34 -5.79
C GLU A 111 16.82 -26.83 -4.60
N ARG A 112 16.85 -25.50 -4.42
CA ARG A 112 17.63 -24.82 -3.41
C ARG A 112 16.88 -23.66 -2.80
N VAL A 113 17.15 -23.39 -1.53
CA VAL A 113 16.55 -22.26 -0.81
C VAL A 113 16.95 -20.91 -1.39
N GLU A 114 18.14 -20.81 -2.01
CA GLU A 114 18.59 -19.60 -2.73
C GLU A 114 17.72 -19.30 -3.95
N ASN A 115 17.32 -20.35 -4.69
CA ASN A 115 16.44 -20.19 -5.85
C ASN A 115 15.07 -19.68 -5.41
N LEU A 116 14.57 -20.20 -4.28
CA LEU A 116 13.32 -19.71 -3.69
C LEU A 116 13.43 -18.24 -3.26
N ALA A 117 14.47 -17.88 -2.52
CA ALA A 117 14.70 -16.48 -2.10
C ALA A 117 14.76 -15.53 -3.31
N GLY A 118 15.50 -15.92 -4.36
CA GLY A 118 15.58 -15.15 -5.60
C GLY A 118 14.27 -15.07 -6.37
N ARG A 119 13.36 -16.05 -6.22
CA ARG A 119 12.04 -16.01 -6.84
C ARG A 119 11.07 -15.14 -6.06
N VAL A 120 11.04 -15.25 -4.73
CA VAL A 120 10.19 -14.46 -3.83
C VAL A 120 10.54 -12.98 -3.90
N SER A 121 11.83 -12.63 -3.90
CA SER A 121 12.32 -11.24 -3.96
C SER A 121 11.86 -10.46 -5.21
N LYS A 122 11.42 -11.15 -6.26
CA LYS A 122 10.84 -10.48 -7.45
C LYS A 122 9.43 -9.94 -7.21
N HIS A 123 8.78 -10.34 -6.14
CA HIS A 123 7.38 -10.02 -5.88
C HIS A 123 7.17 -9.13 -4.66
N ILE A 124 8.07 -9.18 -3.66
CA ILE A 124 8.01 -8.38 -2.43
C ILE A 124 9.13 -7.35 -2.38
N TYR A 125 9.10 -6.47 -1.39
CA TYR A 125 10.10 -5.39 -1.25
C TYR A 125 11.50 -5.89 -0.90
N GLU A 126 11.55 -6.97 -0.12
CA GLU A 126 12.80 -7.53 0.41
C GLU A 126 13.65 -8.20 -0.68
N ASP A 127 14.95 -8.07 -0.53
CA ASP A 127 15.89 -8.70 -1.46
C ASP A 127 16.13 -10.20 -1.15
N SER A 128 16.76 -10.88 -2.09
CA SER A 128 17.03 -12.31 -1.94
C SER A 128 18.03 -12.63 -0.83
N THR A 129 18.90 -11.71 -0.46
CA THR A 129 19.92 -11.90 0.59
C THR A 129 19.25 -11.85 1.96
N SER A 130 18.39 -10.86 2.19
CA SER A 130 17.60 -10.72 3.42
C SER A 130 16.69 -11.94 3.63
N LEU A 131 15.98 -12.37 2.58
CA LEU A 131 15.17 -13.58 2.60
C LEU A 131 15.98 -14.82 2.94
N LEU A 132 17.12 -15.01 2.29
CA LEU A 132 17.97 -16.17 2.54
C LEU A 132 18.52 -16.16 3.96
N SER A 133 18.88 -15.02 4.50
CA SER A 133 19.32 -14.86 5.88
C SER A 133 18.23 -15.31 6.86
N ALA A 134 16.99 -14.87 6.66
CA ALA A 134 15.88 -15.29 7.50
C ALA A 134 15.55 -16.78 7.38
N PHE A 135 15.66 -17.36 6.16
CA PHE A 135 15.42 -18.79 5.95
C PHE A 135 16.48 -19.68 6.61
N ARG A 136 17.70 -19.17 6.82
CA ARG A 136 18.82 -19.83 7.47
C ARG A 136 19.08 -19.36 8.89
N ASP A 137 18.19 -18.61 9.48
CA ASP A 137 18.35 -18.15 10.86
C ASP A 137 18.48 -19.36 11.81
N LYS A 138 19.58 -19.43 12.53
CA LYS A 138 19.92 -20.59 13.37
C LYS A 138 18.90 -20.83 14.46
N LYS A 139 18.42 -19.77 15.11
CA LYS A 139 17.43 -19.86 16.18
C LYS A 139 16.12 -20.42 15.65
N PHE A 140 15.65 -19.90 14.53
CA PHE A 140 14.45 -20.40 13.86
C PHE A 140 14.57 -21.89 13.49
N LEU A 141 15.69 -22.27 12.90
CA LEU A 141 15.94 -23.67 12.50
C LEU A 141 15.92 -24.60 13.71
N GLU A 142 16.63 -24.25 14.78
CA GLU A 142 16.68 -25.05 16.02
C GLU A 142 15.30 -25.18 16.69
N GLU A 143 14.56 -24.07 16.82
CA GLU A 143 13.24 -24.05 17.45
C GLU A 143 12.20 -24.90 16.70
N ASN A 144 12.37 -25.08 15.40
CA ASN A 144 11.44 -25.83 14.55
C ASN A 144 11.95 -27.21 14.12
N ASN A 145 13.04 -27.71 14.70
CA ASN A 145 13.68 -28.99 14.34
C ASN A 145 14.08 -29.05 12.86
N LEU A 146 14.50 -27.90 12.31
CA LEU A 146 14.97 -27.74 10.93
C LEU A 146 16.48 -27.58 10.89
N ASN A 147 17.05 -27.71 9.70
CA ASN A 147 18.45 -27.43 9.37
C ASN A 147 18.56 -26.98 7.92
N GLU A 148 19.76 -26.61 7.46
CA GLU A 148 19.98 -26.11 6.10
C GLU A 148 19.63 -27.11 4.99
N GLN A 149 19.66 -28.43 5.28
CA GLN A 149 19.31 -29.47 4.31
C GLN A 149 17.80 -29.67 4.16
N ASN A 150 17.02 -29.42 5.22
CA ASN A 150 15.58 -29.69 5.19
C ASN A 150 14.68 -28.45 5.26
N VAL A 151 15.24 -27.24 5.50
CA VAL A 151 14.44 -25.99 5.61
C VAL A 151 13.56 -25.75 4.39
N LEU A 152 13.96 -26.21 3.21
CA LEU A 152 13.16 -26.06 2.00
C LEU A 152 11.79 -26.76 2.08
N SER A 153 11.65 -27.76 2.96
CA SER A 153 10.41 -28.54 3.11
C SER A 153 9.22 -27.74 3.65
N ILE A 154 9.44 -26.64 4.34
CA ILE A 154 8.35 -25.77 4.82
C ILE A 154 7.72 -24.92 3.70
N PHE A 155 8.40 -24.77 2.58
CA PHE A 155 7.95 -23.94 1.46
C PHE A 155 7.16 -24.78 0.46
N ILE A 156 5.89 -24.97 0.73
CA ILE A 156 5.00 -25.76 -0.10
C ILE A 156 4.73 -25.01 -1.42
N PRO A 157 4.93 -25.64 -2.59
CA PRO A 157 4.65 -25.01 -3.88
C PRO A 157 3.19 -24.64 -4.03
N ASN A 158 2.91 -23.35 -4.18
CA ASN A 158 1.56 -22.80 -4.35
C ASN A 158 1.60 -21.33 -4.79
N SER A 159 0.44 -20.69 -4.81
CA SER A 159 0.26 -19.25 -4.99
C SER A 159 -0.23 -18.63 -3.70
N TYR A 160 0.54 -17.71 -3.16
CA TYR A 160 0.29 -17.06 -1.88
C TYR A 160 0.01 -15.58 -2.04
N ASN A 161 -1.02 -15.08 -1.38
CA ASN A 161 -1.28 -13.65 -1.27
C ASN A 161 -0.44 -13.09 -0.11
N ILE A 162 0.63 -12.39 -0.43
CA ILE A 162 1.61 -11.83 0.51
C ILE A 162 1.57 -10.31 0.41
N TYR A 163 1.65 -9.59 1.52
CA TYR A 163 1.81 -8.15 1.45
C TYR A 163 3.19 -7.80 0.89
N TRP A 164 3.23 -6.83 -0.02
CA TRP A 164 4.46 -6.44 -0.69
C TRP A 164 5.57 -6.01 0.29
N ASN A 165 5.19 -5.43 1.42
CA ASN A 165 6.07 -4.98 2.49
C ASN A 165 6.24 -6.00 3.63
N SER A 166 5.92 -7.28 3.41
CA SER A 166 6.18 -8.34 4.39
C SER A 166 7.67 -8.48 4.63
N THR A 167 8.07 -8.61 5.90
CA THR A 167 9.45 -8.91 6.26
C THR A 167 9.85 -10.33 5.83
N PRO A 168 11.15 -10.63 5.71
CA PRO A 168 11.61 -11.98 5.43
C PRO A 168 11.13 -13.00 6.47
N GLU A 169 11.09 -12.60 7.74
CA GLU A 169 10.61 -13.40 8.86
C GLU A 169 9.11 -13.66 8.74
N ASP A 170 8.29 -12.62 8.47
CA ASP A 170 6.85 -12.79 8.27
C ASP A 170 6.53 -13.76 7.13
N PHE A 171 7.27 -13.67 6.03
CA PHE A 171 7.11 -14.60 4.92
C PHE A 171 7.46 -16.04 5.33
N ARG A 172 8.63 -16.25 5.97
CA ARG A 172 9.10 -17.54 6.44
C ARG A 172 8.12 -18.17 7.43
N ASP A 173 7.72 -17.41 8.44
CA ASP A 173 6.86 -17.90 9.53
C ASP A 173 5.46 -18.24 9.01
N ARG A 174 4.97 -17.51 8.02
CA ARG A 174 3.75 -17.86 7.33
C ARG A 174 3.87 -19.18 6.56
N MET A 175 4.99 -19.43 5.89
CA MET A 175 5.21 -20.70 5.18
C MET A 175 5.29 -21.88 6.13
N LEU A 176 5.83 -21.69 7.35
CA LEU A 176 5.84 -22.71 8.39
C LEU A 176 4.44 -23.06 8.90
N ALA A 177 3.51 -22.11 8.85
CA ALA A 177 2.15 -22.26 9.38
C ALA A 177 1.15 -22.88 8.37
N GLU A 178 1.53 -23.02 7.10
CA GLU A 178 0.69 -23.59 6.02
C GLU A 178 0.75 -25.12 6.02
#